data_acd4953d954af8ea7f0af048a4f14709
#
_entry.id   acd4953d954af8ea7f0af048a4f14709
#
_cell.length_a   1.000
_cell.length_b   1.000
_cell.length_c   1.000
_cell.angle_alpha   90.00
_cell.angle_beta   90.00
_cell.angle_gamma   90.00
#
_symmetry.space_group_name_H-M   'P 1'
#
loop_
_entity.id
_entity.type
_entity.pdbx_description
1 polymer ?
#
loop_
_entity_poly.entity_id
_entity_poly.type
_entity_poly.pdbx_seq_one_letter_code
_entity_poly.pdbx_strand_id
1 'polypeptide(L)'
;MTMRKENGGRSVEEKLIRVRVKFFAAPRQALGTDEIDLDIAVGSTVKDLIRVLRDRYPVLESYTRFLNVAVNRAYVGMQTELHDGDEVACLPPVGGG
;
A
#
# COMPACT_ATOMS: atom_id res chain seq x y z
N MET A 1 4.44 26.07 -26.24
CA MET A 1 4.19 25.47 -25.83
C MET A 1 4.29 25.26 -25.27
N THR A 2 4.35 25.21 -25.17
CA THR A 2 4.09 24.61 -24.63
C THR A 2 4.17 24.09 -24.00
N MET A 3 4.14 24.06 -23.84
CA MET A 3 3.83 23.30 -23.24
C MET A 3 3.92 22.80 -22.76
N ARG A 4 4.06 22.79 -22.69
CA ARG A 4 3.75 22.05 -22.20
C ARG A 4 3.82 21.52 -21.83
N LYS A 5 4.08 21.52 -21.74
CA LYS A 5 3.80 20.71 -21.38
C LYS A 5 3.92 20.25 -20.88
N GLU A 6 4.08 20.25 -20.64
CA GLU A 6 3.75 19.51 -20.25
C GLU A 6 3.67 19.01 -19.69
N ASN A 7 3.68 19.16 -19.52
CA ASN A 7 3.22 18.43 -19.05
C ASN A 7 3.05 17.86 -18.72
N GLY A 8 3.20 17.89 -18.81
CA GLY A 8 2.57 17.08 -18.59
C GLY A 8 2.52 16.39 -18.37
N GLY A 9 2.85 16.42 -18.40
CA GLY A 9 2.38 15.55 -18.23
C GLY A 9 2.55 14.90 -17.90
N ARG A 10 2.66 14.78 -17.63
CA ARG A 10 2.44 13.96 -17.17
C ARG A 10 1.84 13.61 -16.74
N SER A 11 2.04 13.30 -16.61
CA SER A 11 1.26 12.81 -16.07
C SER A 11 0.19 12.95 -15.88
N VAL A 12 0.14 13.51 -16.10
CA VAL A 12 -1.16 13.87 -16.11
C VAL A 12 -2.09 12.81 -16.31
N GLU A 13 -1.72 11.92 -17.04
CA GLU A 13 -2.58 10.85 -17.35
C GLU A 13 -2.61 9.78 -16.32
N GLU A 14 -1.68 9.80 -15.43
CA GLU A 14 -1.67 8.79 -14.39
C GLU A 14 -2.79 9.03 -13.42
N LYS A 15 -3.66 8.06 -13.26
CA LYS A 15 -4.75 8.16 -12.32
C LYS A 15 -4.37 7.50 -11.02
N LEU A 16 -4.92 8.03 -9.95
CA LEU A 16 -4.65 7.50 -8.61
C LEU A 16 -5.91 6.92 -8.03
N ILE A 17 -5.71 5.90 -7.22
CA ILE A 17 -6.76 5.36 -6.37
C ILE A 17 -6.34 5.60 -4.94
N ARG A 18 -7.30 5.63 -4.03
CA ARG A 18 -7.01 5.78 -2.61
C ARG A 18 -7.37 4.50 -1.89
N VAL A 19 -6.41 3.98 -1.12
CA VAL A 19 -6.63 2.79 -0.32
C VAL A 19 -6.37 3.14 1.14
N ARG A 20 -7.05 2.46 2.04
CA ARG A 20 -6.84 2.59 3.47
C ARG A 20 -6.03 1.39 3.93
N VAL A 21 -4.89 1.65 4.53
CA VAL A 21 -3.99 0.59 4.99
C VAL A 21 -4.05 0.53 6.50
N LYS A 22 -4.34 -0.65 7.02
CA LYS A 22 -4.44 -0.87 8.46
C LYS A 22 -3.27 -1.72 8.93
N PHE A 23 -2.77 -1.37 10.11
CA PHE A 23 -1.64 -2.04 10.71
C PHE A 23 -2.02 -2.59 12.08
N PHE A 24 -1.41 -3.71 12.44
CA PHE A 24 -1.67 -4.38 13.70
C PHE A 24 -0.36 -4.75 14.36
N ALA A 25 -0.41 -4.94 15.68
CA ALA A 25 0.72 -5.45 16.47
C ALA A 25 1.98 -4.60 16.29
N ALA A 26 3.12 -5.24 16.05
CA ALA A 26 4.40 -4.53 16.00
C ALA A 26 4.47 -3.45 14.92
N PRO A 27 4.00 -3.69 13.70
CA PRO A 27 3.99 -2.62 12.70
C PRO A 27 3.20 -1.39 13.15
N ARG A 28 2.06 -1.61 13.81
CA ARG A 28 1.27 -0.50 14.32
C ARG A 28 2.04 0.29 15.35
N GLN A 29 2.74 -0.40 16.23
CA GLN A 29 3.52 0.26 17.26
C GLN A 29 4.69 1.03 16.65
N ALA A 30 5.34 0.45 15.65
CA ALA A 30 6.49 1.09 15.02
C ALA A 30 6.08 2.36 14.30
N LEU A 31 4.91 2.39 13.69
CA LEU A 31 4.43 3.57 12.98
C LEU A 31 3.80 4.60 13.88
N GLY A 32 3.28 4.18 15.02
CA GLY A 32 2.55 5.08 15.90
C GLY A 32 1.13 5.35 15.46
N THR A 33 0.63 4.60 14.48
CA THR A 33 -0.74 4.75 14.03
C THR A 33 -1.25 3.40 13.55
N ASP A 34 -2.56 3.22 13.58
CA ASP A 34 -3.14 1.95 13.16
C ASP A 34 -3.71 1.99 11.75
N GLU A 35 -3.78 3.15 11.13
CA GLU A 35 -4.21 3.19 9.73
C GLU A 35 -3.72 4.45 9.05
N ILE A 36 -3.53 4.36 7.74
CA ILE A 36 -3.17 5.50 6.91
C ILE A 36 -3.92 5.37 5.60
N ASP A 37 -4.15 6.52 4.95
CA ASP A 37 -4.68 6.53 3.59
C ASP A 37 -3.53 6.80 2.64
N LEU A 38 -3.48 6.07 1.54
CA LEU A 38 -2.46 6.23 0.52
C LEU A 38 -3.10 6.36 -0.85
N ASP A 39 -2.53 7.25 -1.64
CA ASP A 39 -2.87 7.36 -3.06
C ASP A 39 -1.80 6.60 -3.84
N ILE A 40 -2.24 5.66 -4.66
CA ILE A 40 -1.35 4.84 -5.47
C ILE A 40 -1.89 4.80 -6.89
N ALA A 41 -1.03 4.43 -7.82
CA ALA A 41 -1.43 4.40 -9.23
C ALA A 41 -2.50 3.35 -9.46
N VAL A 42 -3.46 3.68 -10.32
CA VAL A 42 -4.47 2.71 -10.72
C VAL A 42 -3.76 1.51 -11.35
N GLY A 43 -4.23 0.30 -11.02
CA GLY A 43 -3.59 -0.92 -11.50
C GLY A 43 -2.53 -1.46 -10.56
N SER A 44 -2.23 -0.75 -9.48
CA SER A 44 -1.24 -1.24 -8.51
C SER A 44 -1.71 -2.53 -7.86
N THR A 45 -0.76 -3.41 -7.59
CA THR A 45 -1.02 -4.65 -6.89
C THR A 45 -0.64 -4.51 -5.42
N VAL A 46 -0.95 -5.55 -4.64
CA VAL A 46 -0.52 -5.61 -3.24
C VAL A 46 0.99 -5.46 -3.15
N LYS A 47 1.73 -6.12 -4.05
CA LYS A 47 3.19 -6.02 -4.06
C LYS A 47 3.64 -4.58 -4.25
N ASP A 48 2.98 -3.86 -5.16
CA ASP A 48 3.32 -2.47 -5.40
C ASP A 48 3.06 -1.62 -4.16
N LEU A 49 1.95 -1.87 -3.48
CA LEU A 49 1.62 -1.15 -2.27
C LEU A 49 2.67 -1.39 -1.19
N ILE A 50 3.09 -2.63 -1.01
CA ILE A 50 4.11 -2.96 -0.01
C ILE A 50 5.41 -2.19 -0.32
N ARG A 51 5.76 -2.09 -1.59
CA ARG A 51 6.96 -1.35 -1.99
C ARG A 51 6.83 0.12 -1.61
N VAL A 52 5.67 0.72 -1.87
CA VAL A 52 5.43 2.12 -1.52
C VAL A 52 5.52 2.31 -0.01
N LEU A 53 4.96 1.37 0.75
CA LEU A 53 5.00 1.46 2.20
C LEU A 53 6.44 1.42 2.72
N ARG A 54 7.26 0.54 2.19
CA ARG A 54 8.66 0.47 2.61
C ARG A 54 9.41 1.75 2.29
N ASP A 55 9.13 2.32 1.12
CA ASP A 55 9.82 3.52 0.70
C ASP A 55 9.42 4.72 1.55
N ARG A 56 8.15 4.82 1.89
CA ARG A 56 7.68 5.94 2.69
C ARG A 56 7.95 5.77 4.17
N TYR A 57 7.91 4.56 4.64
CA TYR A 57 8.06 4.25 6.07
C TYR A 57 9.12 3.18 6.22
N PRO A 58 10.40 3.57 6.15
CA PRO A 58 11.48 2.58 6.22
C PRO A 58 11.45 1.71 7.46
N VAL A 59 10.83 2.21 8.54
CA VAL A 59 10.71 1.43 9.77
C VAL A 59 9.94 0.14 9.54
N LEU A 60 9.15 0.06 8.46
CA LEU A 60 8.36 -1.12 8.17
C LEU A 60 9.14 -2.19 7.42
N GLU A 61 10.35 -1.90 6.99
CA GLU A 61 11.05 -2.85 6.11
C GLU A 61 11.19 -4.24 6.73
N SER A 62 11.53 -4.29 8.01
CA SER A 62 11.73 -5.58 8.66
C SER A 62 10.43 -6.34 8.84
N TYR A 63 9.31 -5.65 8.81
CA TYR A 63 8.01 -6.29 8.98
C TYR A 63 7.40 -6.75 7.67
N THR A 64 7.73 -6.07 6.55
CA THR A 64 7.06 -6.35 5.29
C THR A 64 7.47 -7.66 4.65
N ARG A 65 8.54 -8.27 5.12
CA ARG A 65 8.98 -9.54 4.56
C ARG A 65 8.02 -10.68 4.83
N PHE A 66 7.30 -10.61 5.93
CA PHE A 66 6.50 -11.72 6.41
C PHE A 66 5.05 -11.34 6.64
N LEU A 67 4.59 -10.30 5.98
CA LEU A 67 3.21 -9.87 6.17
C LEU A 67 2.25 -10.80 5.44
N ASN A 68 1.14 -11.05 6.10
CA ASN A 68 -0.05 -11.53 5.42
C ASN A 68 -0.89 -10.32 5.11
N VAL A 69 -1.51 -10.31 3.94
CA VAL A 69 -2.29 -9.16 3.51
C VAL A 69 -3.71 -9.59 3.24
N ALA A 70 -4.65 -8.84 3.79
CA ALA A 70 -6.07 -9.04 3.50
C ALA A 70 -6.61 -7.78 2.85
N VAL A 71 -7.36 -7.95 1.78
CA VAL A 71 -8.02 -6.83 1.10
C VAL A 71 -9.51 -7.02 1.30
N ASN A 72 -10.14 -6.02 1.92
CA ASN A 72 -11.56 -6.07 2.24
C ASN A 72 -11.90 -7.36 3.00
N ARG A 73 -11.03 -7.70 3.95
CA ARG A 73 -11.21 -8.80 4.89
C ARG A 73 -11.02 -10.20 4.28
N ALA A 74 -10.40 -10.27 3.10
CA ALA A 74 -10.09 -11.56 2.49
C ALA A 74 -8.59 -11.65 2.25
N TYR A 75 -7.96 -12.72 2.69
CA TYR A 75 -6.54 -12.92 2.44
C TYR A 75 -6.31 -13.05 0.94
N VAL A 76 -5.28 -12.38 0.46
CA VAL A 76 -4.98 -12.36 -0.97
C VAL A 76 -3.48 -12.49 -1.17
N GLY A 77 -3.11 -12.79 -2.42
CA GLY A 77 -1.70 -12.87 -2.80
C GLY A 77 -1.17 -11.53 -3.25
N MET A 78 0.12 -11.48 -3.43
CA MET A 78 0.83 -10.25 -3.77
C MET A 78 0.48 -9.70 -5.13
N GLN A 79 -0.05 -10.54 -6.02
CA GLN A 79 -0.39 -10.10 -7.38
C GLN A 79 -1.79 -9.55 -7.50
N THR A 80 -2.53 -9.51 -6.40
CA THR A 80 -3.90 -9.02 -6.42
C THR A 80 -3.92 -7.53 -6.71
N GLU A 81 -4.72 -7.11 -7.67
CA GLU A 81 -4.86 -5.71 -8.03
C GLU A 81 -5.74 -5.00 -7.01
N LEU A 82 -5.35 -3.78 -6.67
CA LEU A 82 -6.08 -2.95 -5.72
C LEU A 82 -6.96 -1.96 -6.45
N HIS A 83 -8.06 -1.58 -5.81
CA HIS A 83 -9.04 -0.66 -6.39
C HIS A 83 -9.35 0.46 -5.42
N ASP A 84 -9.88 1.53 -5.96
CA ASP A 84 -10.21 2.70 -5.16
C ASP A 84 -11.17 2.30 -4.04
N GLY A 85 -10.86 2.75 -2.83
CA GLY A 85 -11.69 2.46 -1.67
C GLY A 85 -11.35 1.16 -0.97
N ASP A 86 -10.39 0.38 -1.46
CA ASP A 86 -10.02 -0.87 -0.80
C ASP A 86 -9.44 -0.61 0.58
N GLU A 87 -9.76 -1.54 1.48
CA GLU A 87 -9.16 -1.57 2.81
C GLU A 87 -8.14 -2.70 2.82
N VAL A 88 -6.89 -2.36 3.08
CA VAL A 88 -5.79 -3.31 3.03
C VAL A 88 -5.24 -3.48 4.43
N ALA A 89 -5.35 -4.69 4.97
CA ALA A 89 -4.85 -4.99 6.31
C ALA A 89 -3.51 -5.69 6.20
N CYS A 90 -2.51 -5.15 6.88
CA CYS A 90 -1.18 -5.74 6.94
C CYS A 90 -1.07 -6.46 8.28
N LEU A 91 -1.03 -7.77 8.22
CA LEU A 91 -1.11 -8.62 9.40
C LEU A 91 0.22 -9.34 9.61
N PRO A 92 0.63 -9.51 10.87
CA PRO A 92 1.83 -10.28 11.13
C PRO A 92 1.61 -11.74 10.75
N PRO A 93 2.68 -12.49 10.52
CA PRO A 93 2.52 -13.92 10.25
C PRO A 93 1.89 -14.60 11.44
N VAL A 94 1.04 -15.58 11.15
CA VAL A 94 0.33 -16.29 12.20
C VAL A 94 0.95 -17.62 12.46
N GLY A 95 0.71 -18.12 13.64
CA GLY A 95 1.03 -19.49 13.95
C GLY A 95 2.48 -19.79 14.08
N GLY A 96 3.31 -18.91 13.92
CA GLY A 96 4.72 -19.15 14.03
C GLY A 96 5.14 -19.48 15.42
N GLY A 97 4.25 -19.60 16.10
CA GLY A 97 4.55 -19.99 17.50
C GLY A 97 4.99 -19.78 18.00
#